data_1287b9509e4189758fa99df0aa7f6529
#
_entry.id   1287b9509e4189758fa99df0aa7f6529
#
_cell.length_a   1.000
_cell.length_b   1.000
_cell.length_c   1.000
_cell.angle_alpha   90.00
_cell.angle_beta   90.00
_cell.angle_gamma   90.00
#
_symmetry.space_group_name_H-M   'P 1'
#
loop_
_entity.id
_entity.type
_entity.pdbx_description
1 polymer ?
#
loop_
_entity_poly.entity_id
_entity_poly.type
_entity_poly.pdbx_seq_one_letter_code
_entity_poly.pdbx_strand_id
1 'polypeptide(L)'
;PTSLNLSAYRADIEGKPVEGVKNNLSGLTWSDKHKLLFAVVNNPPELIWLTKEGDRVGSMTLPEFEDTEAVEWVGKDVFYIGSEKNSTAWMVKLDLHAFSYTVISKIKFNDYATPKNNGLEGLAWDKEKQHLYSAKEKIPIIISRIFPQNDDAHIKIFPTVITSSLKDVSGLHYHPLTSSLLILSDESKIVVEVNPVGRITDRLYLDAGWSGLTKDIKQAEGITIDDKFNLYIVSEPNLFYRFTKS
;
A
#
# COMPACT_ATOMS: atom_id res chain seq x y z
N PRO A 1 -0.95 10.00 -20.72
CA PRO A 1 0.24 9.15 -20.60
C PRO A 1 -0.15 7.69 -20.38
N THR A 2 0.64 6.79 -20.92
CA THR A 2 0.39 5.35 -20.83
C THR A 2 1.22 4.69 -19.73
N SER A 3 2.17 5.41 -19.14
CA SER A 3 3.05 4.89 -18.09
C SER A 3 3.53 6.01 -17.17
N LEU A 4 3.78 5.65 -15.92
CA LEU A 4 4.40 6.53 -14.93
C LEU A 4 5.89 6.72 -15.16
N ASN A 5 6.49 5.92 -16.03
CA ASN A 5 7.91 5.93 -16.28
C ASN A 5 8.72 5.58 -15.01
N LEU A 6 8.39 4.46 -14.38
CA LEU A 6 9.01 4.02 -13.13
C LEU A 6 10.53 3.90 -13.22
N SER A 7 11.05 3.53 -14.39
CA SER A 7 12.50 3.39 -14.59
C SER A 7 13.27 4.70 -14.47
N ALA A 8 12.58 5.84 -14.52
CA ALA A 8 13.21 7.16 -14.33
C ALA A 8 13.27 7.61 -12.87
N TYR A 9 12.65 6.89 -11.95
CA TYR A 9 12.66 7.24 -10.53
C TYR A 9 14.00 6.90 -9.88
N ARG A 10 14.46 7.77 -8.97
CA ARG A 10 15.68 7.57 -8.19
C ARG A 10 15.43 7.93 -6.73
N ALA A 11 15.95 7.13 -5.82
CA ALA A 11 15.83 7.39 -4.39
C ALA A 11 16.55 8.68 -4.02
N ASP A 12 15.84 9.63 -3.41
CA ASP A 12 16.43 10.83 -2.81
C ASP A 12 16.35 10.79 -1.27
N ILE A 13 15.55 9.90 -0.71
CA ILE A 13 15.60 9.50 0.70
C ILE A 13 15.69 7.98 0.72
N GLU A 14 16.73 7.46 1.34
CA GLU A 14 17.01 6.02 1.35
C GLU A 14 17.11 5.48 2.76
N GLY A 15 16.10 4.73 3.21
CA GLY A 15 16.17 4.00 4.46
C GLY A 15 16.19 4.90 5.70
N LYS A 16 15.44 5.98 5.70
CA LYS A 16 15.35 6.87 6.86
C LYS A 16 14.47 6.23 7.94
N PRO A 17 15.01 6.02 9.15
CA PRO A 17 14.19 5.49 10.24
C PRO A 17 13.04 6.44 10.58
N VAL A 18 11.85 5.87 10.80
CA VAL A 18 10.68 6.64 11.23
C VAL A 18 10.71 6.76 12.75
N GLU A 19 10.68 7.99 13.25
CA GLU A 19 10.75 8.29 14.67
C GLU A 19 9.60 7.60 15.41
N GLY A 20 9.92 6.96 16.53
CA GLY A 20 8.94 6.31 17.39
C GLY A 20 8.41 4.97 16.91
N VAL A 21 8.89 4.47 15.77
CA VAL A 21 8.56 3.14 15.27
C VAL A 21 9.78 2.25 15.40
N LYS A 22 9.64 1.13 16.11
CA LYS A 22 10.75 0.17 16.28
C LYS A 22 10.75 -0.89 15.20
N ASN A 23 9.58 -1.45 14.89
CA ASN A 23 9.44 -2.47 13.86
C ASN A 23 7.98 -2.57 13.39
N ASN A 24 7.72 -3.45 12.44
CA ASN A 24 6.37 -3.77 11.92
C ASN A 24 5.69 -2.63 11.15
N LEU A 25 6.45 -1.75 10.52
CA LEU A 25 5.90 -0.74 9.62
C LEU A 25 5.37 -1.46 8.37
N SER A 26 4.06 -1.38 8.09
CA SER A 26 3.37 -2.37 7.28
C SER A 26 2.48 -1.85 6.15
N GLY A 27 2.27 -0.57 6.00
CA GLY A 27 1.42 -0.04 4.94
C GLY A 27 1.57 1.45 4.81
N LEU A 28 1.15 2.00 3.66
CA LEU A 28 1.38 3.41 3.35
C LEU A 28 0.33 3.93 2.38
N THR A 29 -0.13 5.17 2.59
CA THR A 29 -1.01 5.88 1.67
C THR A 29 -0.74 7.38 1.73
N TRP A 30 -1.00 8.08 0.62
CA TRP A 30 -0.98 9.53 0.53
C TRP A 30 -2.39 10.09 0.61
N SER A 31 -2.60 11.14 1.39
CA SER A 31 -3.87 11.86 1.44
C SER A 31 -3.74 13.24 0.83
N ASP A 32 -4.43 13.48 -0.27
CA ASP A 32 -4.47 14.80 -0.90
C ASP A 32 -5.10 15.85 -0.01
N LYS A 33 -6.09 15.47 0.78
CA LYS A 33 -6.76 16.40 1.69
C LYS A 33 -5.83 16.89 2.78
N HIS A 34 -5.13 15.95 3.42
CA HIS A 34 -4.30 16.27 4.58
C HIS A 34 -2.88 16.69 4.20
N LYS A 35 -2.47 16.43 2.95
CA LYS A 35 -1.10 16.66 2.46
C LYS A 35 -0.08 15.95 3.33
N LEU A 36 -0.41 14.74 3.74
CA LEU A 36 0.40 13.89 4.59
C LEU A 36 0.37 12.45 4.09
N LEU A 37 1.41 11.72 4.45
CA LEU A 37 1.46 10.27 4.31
C LEU A 37 0.92 9.62 5.58
N PHE A 38 0.19 8.53 5.41
CA PHE A 38 -0.32 7.73 6.53
C PHE A 38 0.22 6.32 6.40
N ALA A 39 0.65 5.76 7.52
CA ALA A 39 1.21 4.41 7.59
C ALA A 39 0.64 3.65 8.78
N VAL A 40 0.62 2.33 8.67
CA VAL A 40 0.19 1.47 9.77
C VAL A 40 1.35 0.65 10.30
N VAL A 41 1.29 0.36 11.60
CA VAL A 41 2.19 -0.55 12.31
C VAL A 41 1.33 -1.73 12.75
N ASN A 42 1.81 -2.95 12.56
CA ASN A 42 0.93 -4.11 12.76
C ASN A 42 0.91 -4.67 14.18
N ASN A 43 1.90 -4.35 15.01
CA ASN A 43 1.95 -4.90 16.38
C ASN A 43 2.81 -4.00 17.29
N PRO A 44 2.22 -3.27 18.25
CA PRO A 44 0.77 -3.11 18.40
C PRO A 44 0.17 -2.28 17.26
N PRO A 45 -1.11 -2.49 16.92
CA PRO A 45 -1.72 -1.74 15.83
C PRO A 45 -1.76 -0.24 16.09
N GLU A 46 -1.20 0.53 15.16
CA GLU A 46 -1.06 1.97 15.27
C GLU A 46 -1.14 2.60 13.89
N LEU A 47 -1.75 3.78 13.79
CA LEU A 47 -1.72 4.62 12.61
C LEU A 47 -0.78 5.79 12.89
N ILE A 48 0.14 6.07 11.96
CA ILE A 48 1.04 7.22 12.06
C ILE A 48 0.88 8.08 10.81
N TRP A 49 1.15 9.39 10.94
CA TRP A 49 1.17 10.27 9.78
C TRP A 49 2.46 11.06 9.73
N LEU A 50 2.94 11.22 8.50
CA LEU A 50 4.29 11.67 8.20
C LEU A 50 4.26 12.79 7.17
N THR A 51 5.26 13.65 7.22
CA THR A 51 5.55 14.58 6.12
C THR A 51 6.12 13.84 4.92
N LYS A 52 6.23 14.53 3.80
CA LYS A 52 6.89 13.99 2.59
C LYS A 52 8.39 13.69 2.81
N GLU A 53 8.98 14.21 3.85
CA GLU A 53 10.38 13.96 4.24
C GLU A 53 10.51 12.78 5.22
N GLY A 54 9.40 12.16 5.59
CA GLY A 54 9.40 11.05 6.53
C GLY A 54 9.46 11.46 7.99
N ASP A 55 9.15 12.71 8.31
CA ASP A 55 9.10 13.19 9.68
C ASP A 55 7.74 12.93 10.30
N ARG A 56 7.73 12.41 11.52
CA ARG A 56 6.50 12.07 12.22
C ARG A 56 5.75 13.31 12.66
N VAL A 57 4.48 13.41 12.28
CA VAL A 57 3.59 14.51 12.68
C VAL A 57 2.67 14.09 13.83
N GLY A 58 2.16 12.86 13.77
CA GLY A 58 1.25 12.36 14.80
C GLY A 58 1.00 10.88 14.68
N SER A 59 0.25 10.35 15.64
CA SER A 59 -0.11 8.94 15.67
C SER A 59 -1.33 8.70 16.53
N MET A 60 -1.98 7.56 16.33
CA MET A 60 -3.04 7.07 17.21
C MET A 60 -2.99 5.55 17.29
N THR A 61 -3.41 5.01 18.42
CA THR A 61 -3.53 3.57 18.59
C THR A 61 -4.80 3.07 17.88
N LEU A 62 -4.76 1.81 17.45
CA LEU A 62 -5.88 1.14 16.78
C LEU A 62 -6.27 -0.11 17.59
N PRO A 63 -6.78 0.06 18.83
CA PRO A 63 -6.93 -1.05 19.77
C PRO A 63 -7.93 -2.13 19.33
N GLU A 64 -8.83 -1.81 18.41
CA GLU A 64 -9.82 -2.76 17.90
C GLU A 64 -9.29 -3.63 16.75
N PHE A 65 -8.10 -3.34 16.23
CA PHE A 65 -7.55 -4.04 15.07
C PHE A 65 -6.40 -4.97 15.49
N GLU A 66 -6.17 -5.98 14.64
CA GLU A 66 -5.04 -6.90 14.77
C GLU A 66 -4.38 -7.07 13.41
N ASP A 67 -3.04 -7.19 13.38
CA ASP A 67 -2.26 -7.41 12.17
C ASP A 67 -2.62 -6.43 11.05
N THR A 68 -2.52 -5.13 11.34
CA THR A 68 -2.80 -4.10 10.35
C THR A 68 -1.68 -4.05 9.32
N GLU A 69 -2.00 -4.44 8.08
CA GLU A 69 -1.02 -4.61 7.00
C GLU A 69 -1.21 -3.62 5.86
N ALA A 70 -2.33 -2.94 5.79
CA ALA A 70 -2.61 -2.02 4.70
C ALA A 70 -3.41 -0.82 5.19
N VAL A 71 -3.20 0.32 4.55
CA VAL A 71 -3.99 1.52 4.75
C VAL A 71 -4.16 2.21 3.41
N GLU A 72 -5.37 2.72 3.14
CA GLU A 72 -5.64 3.45 1.90
C GLU A 72 -6.63 4.57 2.14
N TRP A 73 -6.21 5.79 1.79
CA TRP A 73 -7.08 6.96 1.84
C TRP A 73 -8.09 6.91 0.69
N VAL A 74 -9.38 7.16 0.98
CA VAL A 74 -10.45 7.06 -0.01
C VAL A 74 -11.29 8.34 -0.13
N GLY A 75 -10.80 9.44 0.43
CA GLY A 75 -11.44 10.75 0.33
C GLY A 75 -11.80 11.33 1.68
N LYS A 76 -11.82 12.67 1.79
CA LYS A 76 -12.11 13.37 3.06
C LYS A 76 -11.28 12.80 4.21
N ASP A 77 -11.93 12.39 5.29
CA ASP A 77 -11.28 11.77 6.45
C ASP A 77 -11.48 10.26 6.49
N VAL A 78 -11.79 9.65 5.36
CA VAL A 78 -12.15 8.24 5.27
C VAL A 78 -10.99 7.43 4.72
N PHE A 79 -10.72 6.31 5.38
CA PHE A 79 -9.64 5.38 5.04
C PHE A 79 -10.17 3.96 5.11
N TYR A 80 -9.55 3.06 4.32
CA TYR A 80 -9.61 1.63 4.59
C TYR A 80 -8.37 1.22 5.37
N ILE A 81 -8.56 0.40 6.40
CA ILE A 81 -7.47 -0.24 7.12
C ILE A 81 -7.63 -1.74 6.93
N GLY A 82 -6.60 -2.37 6.38
CA GLY A 82 -6.59 -3.80 6.12
C GLY A 82 -5.93 -4.58 7.24
N SER A 83 -6.62 -5.60 7.72
CA SER A 83 -6.12 -6.52 8.72
C SER A 83 -5.89 -7.88 8.08
N GLU A 84 -4.67 -8.44 8.25
CA GLU A 84 -4.35 -9.77 7.75
C GLU A 84 -5.13 -10.84 8.50
N LYS A 85 -5.30 -10.66 9.79
CA LYS A 85 -6.13 -11.55 10.59
C LYS A 85 -7.57 -11.47 10.09
N ASN A 86 -8.10 -12.60 9.66
CA ASN A 86 -9.43 -12.72 9.05
C ASN A 86 -9.58 -11.99 7.71
N SER A 87 -8.48 -11.48 7.13
CA SER A 87 -8.45 -10.78 5.83
C SER A 87 -9.64 -9.84 5.66
N THR A 88 -9.68 -8.79 6.46
CA THR A 88 -10.78 -7.82 6.49
C THR A 88 -10.26 -6.41 6.24
N ALA A 89 -10.95 -5.66 5.40
CA ALA A 89 -10.71 -4.22 5.22
C ALA A 89 -11.81 -3.45 5.93
N TRP A 90 -11.42 -2.58 6.85
CA TRP A 90 -12.33 -1.77 7.65
C TRP A 90 -12.36 -0.35 7.10
N MET A 91 -13.55 0.15 6.77
CA MET A 91 -13.71 1.55 6.43
C MET A 91 -13.86 2.35 7.71
N VAL A 92 -12.98 3.34 7.91
CA VAL A 92 -12.96 4.17 9.11
C VAL A 92 -12.97 5.64 8.75
N LYS A 93 -13.60 6.45 9.60
CA LYS A 93 -13.50 7.89 9.54
C LYS A 93 -12.59 8.35 10.68
N LEU A 94 -11.54 9.10 10.34
CA LEU A 94 -10.56 9.58 11.31
C LEU A 94 -10.91 10.98 11.81
N ASP A 95 -10.61 11.25 13.07
CA ASP A 95 -10.55 12.58 13.63
C ASP A 95 -9.13 12.79 14.15
N LEU A 96 -8.30 13.50 13.38
CA LEU A 96 -6.90 13.70 13.72
C LEU A 96 -6.69 14.65 14.87
N HIS A 97 -7.66 15.53 15.16
CA HIS A 97 -7.59 16.45 16.30
C HIS A 97 -7.88 15.73 17.60
N ALA A 98 -8.82 14.81 17.58
CA ALA A 98 -9.21 14.02 18.75
C ALA A 98 -8.41 12.72 18.89
N PHE A 99 -7.56 12.38 17.92
CA PHE A 99 -6.83 11.11 17.87
C PHE A 99 -7.77 9.92 18.02
N SER A 100 -8.86 9.95 17.29
CA SER A 100 -9.91 8.93 17.35
C SER A 100 -10.40 8.53 15.97
N TYR A 101 -11.13 7.42 15.91
CA TYR A 101 -11.72 6.95 14.67
C TYR A 101 -13.09 6.34 14.91
N THR A 102 -13.92 6.29 13.86
CA THR A 102 -15.21 5.61 13.88
C THR A 102 -15.21 4.58 12.76
N VAL A 103 -15.57 3.34 13.08
CA VAL A 103 -15.72 2.28 12.08
C VAL A 103 -17.06 2.48 11.37
N ILE A 104 -17.02 2.56 10.04
CA ILE A 104 -18.22 2.76 9.20
C ILE A 104 -18.74 1.42 8.67
N SER A 105 -17.85 0.59 8.12
CA SER A 105 -18.20 -0.68 7.48
C SER A 105 -16.98 -1.57 7.36
N LYS A 106 -17.17 -2.79 6.86
CA LYS A 106 -16.06 -3.71 6.61
C LYS A 106 -16.34 -4.57 5.38
N ILE A 107 -15.25 -5.02 4.77
CA ILE A 107 -15.26 -5.97 3.65
C ILE A 107 -14.43 -7.18 4.08
N LYS A 108 -15.01 -8.37 4.00
CA LYS A 108 -14.31 -9.64 4.28
C LYS A 108 -13.84 -10.28 2.98
N PHE A 109 -12.59 -10.74 2.99
CA PHE A 109 -12.00 -11.46 1.86
C PHE A 109 -11.90 -12.94 2.21
N ASN A 110 -13.01 -13.67 2.08
CA ASN A 110 -13.07 -15.08 2.47
C ASN A 110 -12.10 -15.95 1.70
N ASP A 111 -11.82 -15.60 0.45
CA ASP A 111 -10.87 -16.29 -0.42
C ASP A 111 -9.42 -16.14 0.03
N TYR A 112 -9.14 -15.20 0.95
CA TYR A 112 -7.78 -14.87 1.39
C TYR A 112 -7.38 -15.63 2.66
N ALA A 113 -8.30 -16.33 3.29
CA ALA A 113 -8.02 -17.06 4.52
C ALA A 113 -6.93 -18.11 4.29
N THR A 114 -5.88 -18.07 5.10
CA THR A 114 -4.80 -19.06 5.07
C THR A 114 -4.32 -19.34 6.50
N PRO A 115 -3.81 -20.55 6.76
CA PRO A 115 -3.29 -20.85 8.09
C PRO A 115 -1.93 -20.24 8.40
N LYS A 116 -1.29 -19.50 7.44
CA LYS A 116 0.10 -19.05 7.57
C LYS A 116 0.29 -17.53 7.40
N ASN A 117 -0.71 -16.72 7.69
CA ASN A 117 -0.60 -15.26 7.55
C ASN A 117 -0.14 -14.81 6.17
N ASN A 118 -0.68 -15.41 5.11
CA ASN A 118 -0.44 -15.00 3.73
C ASN A 118 -1.69 -14.32 3.14
N GLY A 119 -2.45 -13.61 3.99
CA GLY A 119 -3.71 -13.02 3.63
C GLY A 119 -3.60 -11.63 3.01
N LEU A 120 -4.49 -10.75 3.44
CA LEU A 120 -4.60 -9.39 2.89
C LEU A 120 -3.37 -8.55 3.19
N GLU A 121 -2.69 -8.07 2.13
CA GLU A 121 -1.45 -7.29 2.24
C GLU A 121 -1.49 -5.95 1.53
N GLY A 122 -2.42 -5.71 0.66
CA GLY A 122 -2.45 -4.46 -0.09
C GLY A 122 -3.86 -4.00 -0.41
N LEU A 123 -4.05 -2.69 -0.38
CA LEU A 123 -5.28 -2.02 -0.76
C LEU A 123 -4.93 -0.81 -1.61
N ALA A 124 -5.71 -0.57 -2.66
CA ALA A 124 -5.56 0.60 -3.52
C ALA A 124 -6.92 1.08 -3.99
N TRP A 125 -7.10 2.39 -4.05
CA TRP A 125 -8.38 3.00 -4.36
C TRP A 125 -8.36 3.74 -5.69
N ASP A 126 -9.35 3.47 -6.54
CA ASP A 126 -9.65 4.24 -7.73
C ASP A 126 -10.77 5.22 -7.40
N LYS A 127 -10.42 6.48 -7.17
CA LYS A 127 -11.39 7.50 -6.77
C LYS A 127 -12.36 7.89 -7.89
N GLU A 128 -11.97 7.71 -9.14
CA GLU A 128 -12.83 8.06 -10.28
C GLU A 128 -13.96 7.06 -10.45
N LYS A 129 -13.63 5.77 -10.38
CA LYS A 129 -14.60 4.68 -10.55
C LYS A 129 -15.15 4.15 -9.24
N GLN A 130 -14.62 4.60 -8.09
CA GLN A 130 -15.02 4.14 -6.77
C GLN A 130 -14.86 2.63 -6.62
N HIS A 131 -13.71 2.12 -7.05
CA HIS A 131 -13.32 0.72 -6.91
C HIS A 131 -12.19 0.57 -5.91
N LEU A 132 -12.22 -0.51 -5.14
CA LEU A 132 -11.13 -0.89 -4.26
C LEU A 132 -10.40 -2.10 -4.85
N TYR A 133 -9.08 -2.00 -4.96
CA TYR A 133 -8.23 -3.14 -5.31
C TYR A 133 -7.65 -3.72 -4.03
N SER A 134 -7.54 -5.02 -3.98
CA SER A 134 -6.93 -5.73 -2.86
C SER A 134 -5.98 -6.81 -3.36
N ALA A 135 -5.02 -7.18 -2.52
CA ALA A 135 -4.09 -8.26 -2.82
C ALA A 135 -3.96 -9.21 -1.65
N LYS A 136 -4.00 -10.51 -1.96
CA LYS A 136 -3.55 -11.59 -1.09
C LYS A 136 -2.07 -11.81 -1.36
N GLU A 137 -1.27 -11.93 -0.31
CA GLU A 137 0.18 -11.96 -0.39
C GLU A 137 0.72 -13.05 -1.32
N LYS A 138 0.35 -14.31 -1.06
CA LYS A 138 0.83 -15.46 -1.84
C LYS A 138 0.08 -16.74 -1.49
N ILE A 139 0.37 -17.81 -2.20
CA ILE A 139 -0.11 -19.19 -2.02
C ILE A 139 -1.65 -19.26 -2.08
N PRO A 140 -2.27 -18.89 -3.17
CA PRO A 140 -1.74 -18.15 -4.31
C PRO A 140 -1.82 -16.64 -4.14
N ILE A 141 -1.09 -15.89 -4.94
CA ILE A 141 -1.33 -14.45 -5.07
C ILE A 141 -2.71 -14.26 -5.70
N ILE A 142 -3.54 -13.40 -5.10
CA ILE A 142 -4.84 -13.02 -5.65
C ILE A 142 -4.91 -11.50 -5.66
N ILE A 143 -5.26 -10.92 -6.81
CA ILE A 143 -5.56 -9.50 -6.91
C ILE A 143 -7.02 -9.38 -7.31
N SER A 144 -7.78 -8.60 -6.55
CA SER A 144 -9.21 -8.44 -6.76
C SER A 144 -9.58 -6.98 -6.91
N ARG A 145 -10.63 -6.73 -7.68
CA ARG A 145 -11.29 -5.44 -7.77
C ARG A 145 -12.66 -5.59 -7.10
N ILE A 146 -12.94 -4.72 -6.14
CA ILE A 146 -14.14 -4.75 -5.33
C ILE A 146 -15.00 -3.55 -5.70
N PHE A 147 -16.31 -3.77 -5.78
CA PHE A 147 -17.31 -2.75 -6.10
C PHE A 147 -18.15 -2.50 -4.84
N PRO A 148 -17.73 -1.58 -3.97
CA PRO A 148 -18.46 -1.35 -2.70
C PRO A 148 -19.92 -0.92 -2.89
N GLN A 149 -20.24 -0.27 -4.02
CA GLN A 149 -21.61 0.15 -4.32
C GLN A 149 -22.53 -1.02 -4.74
N ASN A 150 -21.93 -2.20 -5.04
CA ASN A 150 -22.65 -3.39 -5.49
C ASN A 150 -22.50 -4.53 -4.48
N ASP A 151 -22.82 -4.29 -3.22
CA ASP A 151 -22.73 -5.27 -2.13
C ASP A 151 -21.34 -5.93 -2.05
N ASP A 152 -20.27 -5.14 -2.26
CA ASP A 152 -18.90 -5.62 -2.19
C ASP A 152 -18.63 -6.77 -3.17
N ALA A 153 -19.19 -6.70 -4.37
CA ALA A 153 -18.90 -7.68 -5.41
C ALA A 153 -17.41 -7.70 -5.76
N HIS A 154 -16.83 -8.90 -5.83
CA HIS A 154 -15.41 -9.10 -6.05
C HIS A 154 -15.16 -9.70 -7.43
N ILE A 155 -14.16 -9.17 -8.16
CA ILE A 155 -13.69 -9.75 -9.42
C ILE A 155 -12.17 -9.96 -9.30
N LYS A 156 -11.72 -11.19 -9.48
CA LYS A 156 -10.29 -11.49 -9.57
C LYS A 156 -9.76 -10.92 -10.88
N ILE A 157 -8.62 -10.22 -10.82
CA ILE A 157 -7.98 -9.62 -11.99
C ILE A 157 -6.56 -10.14 -12.15
N PHE A 158 -6.05 -10.11 -13.38
CA PHE A 158 -4.70 -10.58 -13.73
C PHE A 158 -4.40 -12.00 -13.22
N PRO A 159 -5.30 -13.00 -13.47
CA PRO A 159 -5.25 -14.28 -12.74
C PRO A 159 -4.00 -15.13 -13.01
N THR A 160 -3.27 -14.89 -14.09
CA THR A 160 -2.09 -15.68 -14.47
C THR A 160 -0.83 -14.86 -14.67
N VAL A 161 -0.93 -13.68 -15.28
CA VAL A 161 0.26 -12.88 -15.66
C VAL A 161 1.05 -12.44 -14.44
N ILE A 162 0.37 -11.85 -13.46
CA ILE A 162 1.02 -11.31 -12.26
C ILE A 162 1.38 -12.42 -11.30
N THR A 163 0.49 -13.39 -11.10
CA THR A 163 0.71 -14.50 -10.17
C THR A 163 1.89 -15.37 -10.57
N SER A 164 2.24 -15.43 -11.86
CA SER A 164 3.39 -16.19 -12.34
C SER A 164 4.69 -15.36 -12.39
N SER A 165 4.59 -14.03 -12.34
CA SER A 165 5.74 -13.12 -12.46
C SER A 165 6.32 -12.70 -11.12
N LEU A 166 5.56 -12.75 -10.05
CA LEU A 166 5.94 -12.26 -8.72
C LEU A 166 5.90 -13.37 -7.70
N LYS A 167 6.84 -13.30 -6.74
CA LYS A 167 6.90 -14.27 -5.64
C LYS A 167 5.90 -13.96 -4.54
N ASP A 168 5.57 -12.69 -4.35
CA ASP A 168 4.58 -12.23 -3.38
C ASP A 168 4.02 -10.87 -3.82
N VAL A 169 3.00 -10.40 -3.10
CA VAL A 169 2.54 -9.01 -3.17
C VAL A 169 2.53 -8.45 -1.75
N SER A 170 3.22 -7.34 -1.55
CA SER A 170 3.33 -6.69 -0.24
C SER A 170 2.76 -5.27 -0.21
N GLY A 171 2.31 -4.75 -1.34
CA GLY A 171 1.66 -3.44 -1.39
C GLY A 171 1.04 -3.17 -2.76
N LEU A 172 0.08 -2.26 -2.77
CA LEU A 172 -0.61 -1.81 -3.97
C LEU A 172 -0.76 -0.31 -3.98
N HIS A 173 -0.78 0.27 -5.17
CA HIS A 173 -1.20 1.64 -5.38
C HIS A 173 -1.86 1.75 -6.76
N TYR A 174 -2.96 2.50 -6.85
CA TYR A 174 -3.62 2.78 -8.13
C TYR A 174 -3.33 4.21 -8.55
N HIS A 175 -2.91 4.41 -9.80
CA HIS A 175 -2.66 5.74 -10.32
C HIS A 175 -3.70 6.09 -11.39
N PRO A 176 -4.58 7.08 -11.13
CA PRO A 176 -5.68 7.40 -12.05
C PRO A 176 -5.22 7.99 -13.37
N LEU A 177 -4.11 8.74 -13.38
CA LEU A 177 -3.63 9.39 -14.60
C LEU A 177 -3.25 8.40 -15.69
N THR A 178 -2.66 7.27 -15.32
CA THR A 178 -2.25 6.22 -16.25
C THR A 178 -3.20 5.02 -16.22
N SER A 179 -4.21 5.04 -15.35
CA SER A 179 -5.11 3.92 -15.10
C SER A 179 -4.34 2.63 -14.80
N SER A 180 -3.22 2.76 -14.10
CA SER A 180 -2.35 1.63 -13.80
C SER A 180 -2.38 1.25 -12.34
N LEU A 181 -2.22 -0.05 -12.10
CA LEU A 181 -2.01 -0.59 -10.76
C LEU A 181 -0.51 -0.80 -10.55
N LEU A 182 0.02 -0.23 -9.49
CA LEU A 182 1.39 -0.50 -9.05
C LEU A 182 1.35 -1.64 -8.05
N ILE A 183 2.16 -2.66 -8.29
CA ILE A 183 2.23 -3.83 -7.43
C ILE A 183 3.65 -3.93 -6.87
N LEU A 184 3.74 -3.84 -5.56
CA LEU A 184 4.99 -3.99 -4.82
C LEU A 184 5.17 -5.46 -4.44
N SER A 185 6.34 -6.01 -4.76
CA SER A 185 6.72 -7.35 -4.33
C SER A 185 8.02 -7.26 -3.53
N ASP A 186 7.97 -7.61 -2.27
CA ASP A 186 9.16 -7.67 -1.43
C ASP A 186 10.10 -8.79 -1.86
N GLU A 187 9.57 -9.99 -2.01
CA GLU A 187 10.42 -11.16 -2.33
C GLU A 187 11.04 -11.05 -3.72
N SER A 188 10.37 -10.41 -4.65
CA SER A 188 10.91 -10.17 -6.00
C SER A 188 11.73 -8.89 -6.12
N LYS A 189 11.76 -8.05 -5.06
CA LYS A 189 12.51 -6.78 -5.04
C LYS A 189 12.16 -5.88 -6.22
N ILE A 190 10.86 -5.65 -6.41
CA ILE A 190 10.38 -4.92 -7.59
C ILE A 190 9.03 -4.24 -7.34
N VAL A 191 8.82 -3.13 -8.03
CA VAL A 191 7.49 -2.57 -8.27
C VAL A 191 7.20 -2.74 -9.75
N VAL A 192 6.05 -3.31 -10.09
CA VAL A 192 5.60 -3.39 -11.48
C VAL A 192 4.41 -2.50 -11.70
N GLU A 193 4.38 -1.83 -12.84
CA GLU A 193 3.22 -1.06 -13.29
C GLU A 193 2.42 -1.92 -14.26
N VAL A 194 1.13 -2.12 -13.96
CA VAL A 194 0.25 -2.99 -14.76
C VAL A 194 -0.88 -2.14 -15.33
N ASN A 195 -1.05 -2.18 -16.63
CA ASN A 195 -2.11 -1.44 -17.32
C ASN A 195 -3.47 -2.16 -17.20
N PRO A 196 -4.59 -1.53 -17.65
CA PRO A 196 -5.92 -2.12 -17.50
C PRO A 196 -6.11 -3.47 -18.19
N VAL A 197 -5.30 -3.79 -19.22
CA VAL A 197 -5.39 -5.09 -19.89
C VAL A 197 -4.45 -6.14 -19.29
N GLY A 198 -3.79 -5.84 -18.18
CA GLY A 198 -2.97 -6.80 -17.44
C GLY A 198 -1.54 -6.93 -17.94
N ARG A 199 -1.03 -5.96 -18.68
CA ARG A 199 0.37 -5.95 -19.15
C ARG A 199 1.25 -5.12 -18.22
N ILE A 200 2.46 -5.61 -17.96
CA ILE A 200 3.49 -4.85 -17.25
C ILE A 200 4.08 -3.84 -18.24
N THR A 201 3.90 -2.56 -17.94
CA THR A 201 4.36 -1.46 -18.78
C THR A 201 5.68 -0.86 -18.31
N ASP A 202 6.03 -1.00 -17.05
CA ASP A 202 7.31 -0.52 -16.51
C ASP A 202 7.62 -1.19 -15.18
N ARG A 203 8.86 -1.02 -14.70
CA ARG A 203 9.37 -1.63 -13.48
C ARG A 203 10.27 -0.67 -12.72
N LEU A 204 10.26 -0.80 -11.40
CA LEU A 204 11.22 -0.14 -10.50
C LEU A 204 11.89 -1.24 -9.70
N TYR A 205 13.20 -1.41 -9.90
CA TYR A 205 13.97 -2.44 -9.18
C TYR A 205 14.41 -1.89 -7.82
N LEU A 206 14.28 -2.71 -6.77
CA LEU A 206 14.52 -2.32 -5.39
C LEU A 206 15.80 -2.93 -4.82
N ASP A 207 16.66 -3.41 -5.68
CA ASP A 207 17.97 -3.98 -5.32
C ASP A 207 19.04 -2.89 -5.30
N ALA A 208 20.10 -3.13 -4.54
CA ALA A 208 21.29 -2.28 -4.54
C ALA A 208 21.83 -2.07 -5.96
N GLY A 209 22.19 -0.83 -6.28
CA GLY A 209 22.70 -0.47 -7.60
C GLY A 209 21.63 -0.11 -8.62
N TRP A 210 20.35 -0.25 -8.26
CA TRP A 210 19.20 0.14 -9.10
C TRP A 210 18.44 1.29 -8.46
N SER A 211 17.80 2.11 -9.28
CA SER A 211 16.85 3.14 -8.80
C SER A 211 17.45 4.11 -7.78
N GLY A 212 18.76 4.37 -7.88
CA GLY A 212 19.48 5.23 -6.93
C GLY A 212 19.70 4.61 -5.56
N LEU A 213 19.46 3.30 -5.40
CA LEU A 213 19.63 2.61 -4.12
C LEU A 213 21.08 2.13 -3.93
N THR A 214 21.59 2.29 -2.71
CA THR A 214 22.91 1.78 -2.31
C THR A 214 22.80 0.39 -1.65
N LYS A 215 21.60 0.04 -1.15
CA LYS A 215 21.28 -1.24 -0.52
C LYS A 215 19.95 -1.73 -1.02
N ASP A 216 19.73 -3.04 -0.93
CA ASP A 216 18.41 -3.64 -1.16
C ASP A 216 17.41 -3.06 -0.16
N ILE A 217 16.17 -2.82 -0.60
CA ILE A 217 15.08 -2.58 0.33
C ILE A 217 14.65 -3.94 0.89
N LYS A 218 14.81 -4.12 2.20
CA LYS A 218 14.40 -5.35 2.88
C LYS A 218 12.96 -5.21 3.36
N GLN A 219 12.14 -6.23 3.11
CA GLN A 219 10.77 -6.31 3.62
C GLN A 219 9.95 -5.05 3.31
N ALA A 220 9.92 -4.67 2.04
CA ALA A 220 9.08 -3.57 1.56
C ALA A 220 7.60 -3.93 1.76
N GLU A 221 6.84 -3.06 2.44
CA GLU A 221 5.49 -3.38 2.89
C GLU A 221 4.43 -2.35 2.49
N GLY A 222 4.80 -1.23 1.93
CA GLY A 222 3.84 -0.22 1.52
C GLY A 222 4.37 0.69 0.43
N ILE A 223 3.48 1.17 -0.41
CA ILE A 223 3.80 2.02 -1.56
C ILE A 223 2.68 3.02 -1.80
N THR A 224 3.05 4.25 -2.15
CA THR A 224 2.09 5.26 -2.59
C THR A 224 2.79 6.33 -3.45
N ILE A 225 1.99 7.17 -4.08
CA ILE A 225 2.46 8.32 -4.87
C ILE A 225 1.72 9.56 -4.38
N ASP A 226 2.45 10.68 -4.24
CA ASP A 226 1.86 11.94 -3.79
C ASP A 226 1.33 12.78 -4.96
N ASP A 227 0.91 14.02 -4.66
CA ASP A 227 0.33 14.96 -5.61
C ASP A 227 1.37 15.56 -6.59
N LYS A 228 2.65 15.30 -6.38
CA LYS A 228 3.76 15.76 -7.24
C LYS A 228 4.49 14.60 -7.90
N PHE A 229 3.86 13.42 -7.95
CA PHE A 229 4.42 12.20 -8.55
C PHE A 229 5.68 11.66 -7.85
N ASN A 230 5.92 12.06 -6.61
CA ASN A 230 6.94 11.39 -5.80
C ASN A 230 6.40 10.04 -5.36
N LEU A 231 7.24 9.02 -5.40
CA LEU A 231 6.89 7.66 -5.01
C LEU A 231 7.52 7.36 -3.66
N TYR A 232 6.75 6.74 -2.78
CA TYR A 232 7.19 6.41 -1.43
C TYR A 232 7.05 4.92 -1.18
N ILE A 233 8.03 4.37 -0.46
CA ILE A 233 7.99 2.99 0.02
C ILE A 233 8.37 3.00 1.49
N VAL A 234 7.67 2.21 2.28
CA VAL A 234 8.07 1.90 3.65
C VAL A 234 8.44 0.43 3.75
N SER A 235 9.40 0.13 4.62
CA SER A 235 9.86 -1.23 4.83
C SER A 235 10.09 -1.52 6.30
N GLU A 236 10.04 -2.80 6.64
CA GLU A 236 10.40 -3.20 7.98
C GLU A 236 11.92 -3.10 8.18
N PRO A 237 12.37 -2.79 9.39
CA PRO A 237 11.54 -2.62 10.58
C PRO A 237 10.78 -1.30 10.64
N ASN A 238 11.35 -0.20 10.12
CA ASN A 238 10.82 1.15 10.32
C ASN A 238 11.38 2.15 9.30
N LEU A 239 11.65 1.73 8.07
CA LEU A 239 12.42 2.51 7.11
C LEU A 239 11.54 3.19 6.08
N PHE A 240 11.89 4.43 5.77
CA PHE A 240 11.18 5.31 4.84
C PHE A 240 12.06 5.59 3.61
N TYR A 241 11.45 5.51 2.44
CA TYR A 241 12.10 5.76 1.16
C TYR A 241 11.27 6.73 0.34
N ARG A 242 11.93 7.68 -0.32
CA ARG A 242 11.29 8.53 -1.33
C ARG A 242 12.06 8.43 -2.63
N PHE A 243 11.31 8.30 -3.73
CA PHE A 243 11.85 8.26 -5.10
C PHE A 243 11.28 9.42 -5.89
N THR A 244 12.13 10.12 -6.61
CA THR A 244 11.74 11.24 -7.45
C THR A 244 12.24 11.04 -8.87
N LYS A 245 11.58 11.68 -9.85
CA LYS A 245 12.04 11.68 -11.22
C LYS A 245 12.91 12.91 -11.44
N SER A 246 14.02 12.70 -12.11
CA SER A 246 14.89 13.78 -12.51
C SER A 246 14.51 14.32 -13.88
#